data_5ca7df12940898f2488fee6ab929ba4b
#
_entry.id   5ca7df12940898f2488fee6ab929ba4b
#
_cell.length_a   1.000
_cell.length_b   1.000
_cell.length_c   1.000
_cell.angle_alpha   90.00
_cell.angle_beta   90.00
_cell.angle_gamma   90.00
#
_symmetry.space_group_name_H-M   'P 1'
#
loop_
_entity.id
_entity.type
_entity.pdbx_description
1 polymer ?
#
loop_
_entity_poly.entity_id
_entity_poly.type
_entity_poly.pdbx_seq_one_letter_code
_entity_poly.pdbx_strand_id
1 'polypeptide(L)'
;MRKAELVEKIAEVTCTKQEAEKVVDVVIKSIQESLVKGDKVILKGLGIFSVRQRAARIGRNPQTGATIQIPAKKVPVFKPSQALKDAVK
;
A
#
# COMPACT_ATOMS: atom_id res chain seq x y z
N MET A 1 8.40 -11.27 3.68
CA MET A 1 9.20 -11.00 2.48
C MET A 1 9.66 -9.56 2.47
N ARG A 2 10.93 -9.35 2.29
CA ARG A 2 11.48 -7.99 2.16
C ARG A 2 11.77 -7.68 0.70
N LYS A 3 11.97 -6.40 0.39
CA LYS A 3 12.29 -5.94 -0.96
C LYS A 3 13.46 -6.73 -1.59
N ALA A 4 14.51 -7.00 -0.83
CA ALA A 4 15.68 -7.72 -1.31
C ALA A 4 15.34 -9.12 -1.80
N GLU A 5 14.47 -9.84 -1.09
CA GLU A 5 14.03 -11.17 -1.48
C GLU A 5 13.18 -11.12 -2.76
N LEU A 6 12.34 -10.09 -2.88
CA LEU A 6 11.54 -9.89 -4.08
C LEU A 6 12.42 -9.61 -5.29
N VAL A 7 13.46 -8.79 -5.13
CA VAL A 7 14.43 -8.50 -6.18
C VAL A 7 15.11 -9.78 -6.66
N GLU A 8 15.50 -10.65 -5.75
CA GLU A 8 16.14 -11.93 -6.11
C GLU A 8 15.22 -12.82 -6.93
N LYS A 9 13.93 -12.88 -6.56
CA LYS A 9 12.96 -13.67 -7.33
C LYS A 9 12.72 -13.11 -8.71
N ILE A 10 12.68 -11.80 -8.86
CA ILE A 10 12.51 -11.15 -10.15
C ILE A 10 13.76 -11.31 -11.00
N ALA A 11 14.93 -11.35 -10.37
CA ALA A 11 16.20 -11.56 -11.08
C ALA A 11 16.26 -12.92 -11.79
N GLU A 12 15.47 -13.89 -11.37
CA GLU A 12 15.38 -15.18 -12.05
C GLU A 12 14.76 -15.08 -13.44
N VAL A 13 13.93 -14.06 -13.68
CA VAL A 13 13.25 -13.84 -14.97
C VAL A 13 13.80 -12.64 -15.73
N THR A 14 14.72 -11.87 -15.13
CA THR A 14 15.42 -10.78 -15.79
C THR A 14 16.87 -11.16 -16.03
N CYS A 15 17.57 -10.39 -16.88
CA CYS A 15 18.94 -10.70 -17.24
C CYS A 15 19.94 -10.39 -16.13
N THR A 16 19.66 -9.38 -15.30
CA THR A 16 20.57 -8.94 -14.24
C THR A 16 19.83 -8.59 -12.97
N LYS A 17 20.55 -8.62 -11.85
CA LYS A 17 20.01 -8.21 -10.56
C LYS A 17 19.69 -6.70 -10.52
N GLN A 18 20.50 -5.90 -11.19
CA GLN A 18 20.24 -4.45 -11.32
C GLN A 18 18.93 -4.17 -12.05
N GLU A 19 18.66 -4.92 -13.11
CA GLU A 19 17.43 -4.81 -13.87
C GLU A 19 16.22 -5.20 -13.01
N ALA A 20 16.34 -6.27 -12.23
CA ALA A 20 15.30 -6.70 -11.31
C ALA A 20 15.00 -5.63 -10.26
N GLU A 21 16.03 -4.99 -9.72
CA GLU A 21 15.87 -3.91 -8.74
C GLU A 21 15.14 -2.72 -9.34
N LYS A 22 15.46 -2.34 -10.56
CA LYS A 22 14.76 -1.27 -11.27
C LYS A 22 13.29 -1.60 -11.49
N VAL A 23 12.98 -2.84 -11.85
CA VAL A 23 11.59 -3.29 -12.03
C VAL A 23 10.80 -3.17 -10.75
N VAL A 24 11.36 -3.61 -9.63
CA VAL A 24 10.71 -3.51 -8.33
C VAL A 24 10.46 -2.05 -7.95
N ASP A 25 11.45 -1.18 -8.16
CA ASP A 25 11.33 0.24 -7.85
C ASP A 25 10.25 0.91 -8.69
N VAL A 26 10.15 0.57 -9.97
CA VAL A 26 9.11 1.10 -10.86
C VAL A 26 7.72 0.67 -10.40
N VAL A 27 7.57 -0.60 -9.99
CA VAL A 27 6.28 -1.11 -9.49
C VAL A 27 5.85 -0.33 -8.24
N ILE A 28 6.75 -0.21 -7.27
CA ILE A 28 6.47 0.49 -6.01
C ILE A 28 6.11 1.95 -6.29
N LYS A 29 6.92 2.62 -7.11
CA LYS A 29 6.71 4.03 -7.43
C LYS A 29 5.41 4.27 -8.18
N SER A 30 5.05 3.38 -9.11
CA SER A 30 3.81 3.47 -9.86
C SER A 30 2.59 3.35 -8.96
N ILE A 31 2.64 2.42 -8.00
CA ILE A 31 1.57 2.26 -7.01
C ILE A 31 1.44 3.51 -6.15
N GLN A 32 2.56 4.05 -5.67
CA GLN A 32 2.56 5.27 -4.85
C GLN A 32 1.97 6.46 -5.62
N GLU A 33 2.38 6.65 -6.87
CA GLU A 33 1.89 7.76 -7.70
C GLU A 33 0.39 7.66 -7.95
N SER A 34 -0.11 6.46 -8.22
CA SER A 34 -1.54 6.26 -8.43
C SER A 34 -2.34 6.57 -7.17
N LEU A 35 -1.87 6.14 -6.01
CA LEU A 35 -2.55 6.39 -4.75
C LEU A 35 -2.52 7.88 -4.36
N VAL A 36 -1.43 8.58 -4.67
CA VAL A 36 -1.33 10.03 -4.43
C VAL A 36 -2.38 10.78 -5.24
N LYS A 37 -2.67 10.31 -6.46
CA LYS A 37 -3.71 10.90 -7.31
C LYS A 37 -5.12 10.49 -6.89
N GLY A 38 -5.25 9.57 -5.95
CA GLY A 38 -6.54 9.05 -5.50
C GLY A 38 -7.08 7.91 -6.34
N ASP A 39 -6.28 7.37 -7.26
CA ASP A 39 -6.67 6.25 -8.10
C ASP A 39 -6.48 4.92 -7.36
N LYS A 40 -7.34 3.97 -7.66
CA LYS A 40 -7.20 2.61 -7.15
C LYS A 40 -6.21 1.83 -7.99
N VAL A 41 -5.43 0.96 -7.33
CA VAL A 41 -4.53 0.05 -8.03
C VAL A 41 -5.08 -1.37 -7.85
N ILE A 42 -5.54 -1.95 -8.93
CA ILE A 42 -6.13 -3.29 -8.94
C ILE A 42 -5.10 -4.27 -9.46
N LEU A 43 -4.64 -5.18 -8.60
CA LEU A 43 -3.70 -6.23 -8.96
C LEU A 43 -4.42 -7.57 -8.90
N LYS A 44 -4.70 -8.13 -10.07
CA LYS A 44 -5.43 -9.38 -10.18
C LYS A 44 -4.68 -10.51 -9.47
N GLY A 45 -5.38 -11.23 -8.60
CA GLY A 45 -4.79 -12.30 -7.81
C GLY A 45 -4.16 -11.86 -6.49
N LEU A 46 -3.86 -10.58 -6.33
CA LEU A 46 -3.28 -10.05 -5.10
C LEU A 46 -4.31 -9.27 -4.28
N GLY A 47 -4.86 -8.21 -4.86
CA GLY A 47 -5.83 -7.38 -4.17
C GLY A 47 -5.91 -5.98 -4.77
N ILE A 48 -6.50 -5.10 -4.01
CA ILE A 48 -6.74 -3.72 -4.43
C ILE A 48 -6.13 -2.76 -3.42
N PHE A 49 -5.27 -1.87 -3.91
CA PHE A 49 -4.78 -0.74 -3.13
C PHE A 49 -5.68 0.45 -3.41
N SER A 50 -6.15 1.10 -2.37
CA SER A 50 -7.01 2.27 -2.51
C SER A 50 -6.66 3.31 -1.44
N VAL A 51 -7.20 4.51 -1.61
CA VAL A 51 -7.03 5.57 -0.62
C VAL A 51 -8.40 5.82 0.02
N ARG A 52 -8.42 5.78 1.33
CA ARG A 52 -9.61 6.07 2.11
C ARG A 52 -9.45 7.43 2.76
N GLN A 53 -10.45 8.26 2.64
CA GLN A 53 -10.45 9.54 3.31
C GLN A 53 -11.16 9.39 4.65
N ARG A 54 -10.43 9.67 5.72
CA ARG A 54 -11.03 9.74 7.04
C ARG A 54 -11.56 11.15 7.25
N ALA A 55 -12.84 11.25 7.63
CA ALA A 55 -13.45 12.53 7.94
C ALA A 55 -12.81 13.15 9.18
N ALA A 56 -12.79 14.47 9.25
CA ALA A 56 -12.39 15.19 10.45
C ALA A 56 -13.32 14.80 11.60
N ARG A 57 -12.77 14.64 12.77
CA ARG A 57 -13.54 14.28 13.97
C ARG A 57 -13.01 15.02 15.19
N ILE A 58 -13.83 15.08 16.22
CA ILE A 58 -13.45 15.65 17.50
C ILE A 58 -13.10 14.50 18.45
N GLY A 59 -11.86 14.53 18.92
CA GLY A 59 -11.40 13.58 19.93
C GLY A 59 -11.29 14.28 21.29
N ARG A 60 -11.09 13.51 22.34
CA ARG A 60 -10.89 14.03 23.68
C ARG A 60 -9.58 13.51 24.26
N ASN A 61 -8.78 14.42 24.80
CA ASN A 61 -7.54 14.03 25.48
C ASN A 61 -7.90 13.40 26.83
N PRO A 62 -7.53 12.12 27.07
CA PRO A 62 -7.90 11.44 28.32
C PRO A 62 -7.21 12.01 29.56
N GLN A 63 -6.08 12.71 29.40
CA GLN A 63 -5.34 13.27 30.54
C GLN A 63 -5.88 14.63 30.98
N THR A 64 -6.23 15.50 30.03
CA THR A 64 -6.67 16.86 30.32
C THR A 64 -8.17 17.04 30.15
N GLY A 65 -8.85 16.12 29.49
CA GLY A 65 -10.26 16.26 29.16
C GLY A 65 -10.54 17.28 28.06
N ALA A 66 -9.49 17.89 27.51
CA ALA A 66 -9.65 18.89 26.44
C ALA A 66 -10.08 18.23 25.13
N THR A 67 -10.90 18.94 24.36
CA THR A 67 -11.29 18.49 23.04
C THR A 67 -10.17 18.75 22.05
N ILE A 68 -9.87 17.74 21.22
CA ILE A 68 -8.85 17.84 20.18
C ILE A 68 -9.54 17.67 18.84
N GLN A 69 -9.27 18.59 17.93
CA GLN A 69 -9.76 18.50 16.57
C GLN A 69 -8.81 17.66 15.73
N ILE A 70 -9.29 16.51 15.24
CA ILE A 70 -8.50 15.62 14.38
C ILE A 70 -8.87 15.94 12.94
N PRO A 71 -7.90 16.45 12.14
CA PRO A 71 -8.19 16.84 10.76
C PRO A 71 -8.47 15.63 9.86
N ALA A 72 -9.14 15.86 8.74
CA ALA A 72 -9.36 14.86 7.72
C ALA A 72 -8.02 14.37 7.17
N LYS A 73 -7.91 13.06 6.94
CA LYS A 73 -6.67 12.43 6.49
C LYS A 73 -6.95 11.41 5.39
N LYS A 74 -6.08 11.37 4.40
CA LYS A 74 -6.09 10.30 3.39
C LYS A 74 -5.17 9.19 3.87
N VAL A 75 -5.68 7.96 3.87
CA VAL A 75 -4.95 6.79 4.35
C VAL A 75 -4.96 5.72 3.25
N PRO A 76 -3.79 5.13 2.92
CA PRO A 76 -3.77 4.01 2.00
C PRO A 76 -4.35 2.75 2.66
N VAL A 77 -5.13 2.00 1.90
CA VAL A 77 -5.77 0.77 2.38
C VAL A 77 -5.54 -0.32 1.34
N PHE A 78 -5.24 -1.51 1.82
CA PHE A 78 -5.10 -2.69 0.99
C PHE A 78 -6.22 -3.67 1.29
N LYS A 79 -6.98 -4.05 0.24
CA LYS A 79 -7.99 -5.10 0.33
C LYS A 79 -7.47 -6.34 -0.39
N PRO A 80 -7.21 -7.44 0.33
CA PRO A 80 -6.76 -8.67 -0.33
C PRO A 80 -7.87 -9.27 -1.20
N SER A 81 -7.46 -9.91 -2.29
CA SER A 81 -8.40 -10.63 -3.15
C SER A 81 -8.87 -11.93 -2.48
N GLN A 82 -9.98 -12.48 -2.97
CA GLN A 82 -10.46 -13.76 -2.45
C GLN A 82 -9.43 -14.86 -2.68
N ALA A 83 -8.76 -14.84 -3.83
CA ALA A 83 -7.71 -15.81 -4.14
C ALA A 83 -6.56 -15.74 -3.12
N LEU A 84 -6.17 -14.54 -2.70
CA LEU A 84 -5.12 -14.35 -1.71
C LEU A 84 -5.58 -14.84 -0.33
N LYS A 85 -6.80 -14.53 0.06
CA LYS A 85 -7.37 -14.98 1.33
C LYS A 85 -7.41 -16.51 1.40
N ASP A 86 -7.80 -17.15 0.31
CA ASP A 86 -7.85 -18.62 0.23
C ASP A 86 -6.47 -19.24 0.27
N ALA A 87 -5.47 -18.58 -0.32
CA ALA A 87 -4.10 -19.08 -0.35
C ALA A 87 -3.43 -19.07 1.04
N VAL A 88 -3.77 -18.11 1.91
CA VAL A 88 -3.16 -17.97 3.24
C VAL A 88 -3.99 -18.59 4.37
N LYS A 89 -5.08 -19.20 4.00
CA LYS A 89 -6.03 -19.80 4.94
C LYS A 89 -5.46 -21.00 5.70
#